data_5c66f9248b919df46045cb8471e1d061
#
_entry.id   5c66f9248b919df46045cb8471e1d061
#
_cell.length_a   1.000
_cell.length_b   1.000
_cell.length_c   1.000
_cell.angle_alpha   90.00
_cell.angle_beta   90.00
_cell.angle_gamma   90.00
#
_symmetry.space_group_name_H-M   'P 1'
#
loop_
_entity.id
_entity.type
_entity.pdbx_description
1 polymer ?
#
loop_
_entity_poly.entity_id
_entity_poly.type
_entity_poly.pdbx_seq_one_letter_code
_entity_poly.pdbx_strand_id
1 'polypeptide(L)'
;MEKSGMKKQVLRPGIKKPESGRRIGSGPARLLPVFCIILLLAVCGYGAADTAAQTEETLSREEGETERTEREIVIPDDNYRNYYEIFVASFYDSDGDKTGDLNGVAQKLDYIQDMGFTGIWLMPVMPSPTYHKYDVTDYCGVDEEYGTTEDFRRLAEDCRERNIRLIIDMPINHTSSEHPWFQAACEYLAGLEAGEEIDEEACPYAGYYHFSREQENETYHPVPGTEWYYEGVFWSGMPDLNLEKEAVRRELEKAASFWIELGADGFRMDAALHYEENDTAFNTEVLRWMYDYCLQQNPDFYMVSEIWAGEKTIADYYGSGTPSMFNFDLADAEGKLIKAARGKYSAESLVDAMISYQEDFSARNPEWIDAPFLTNHDMGRTANALISDENDVKMAGGLLLTMGGSPFVYYGEEIGMRSRGTKDENKRLSMYWSDTDETGRTLDPTGADEGIGSAFGSVEEQLSDGTSILNYYRRALRLRNENPEIARGTARKVEALCKEQYAAVLKTWGDSSIAIVYNISDEEAEIDLKEGGLEEMEIRGSLTLNGEEIGRTQDVICMPGQSVCILK
;
A
#
# COMPACT_ATOMS: atom_id res chain seq x y z
N MET A 1 48.59 22.41 6.54
CA MET A 1 48.75 21.90 7.91
C MET A 1 47.44 21.28 8.29
N GLU A 2 47.19 20.07 8.51
CA GLU A 2 47.86 18.78 8.40
C GLU A 2 46.78 17.75 8.05
N LYS A 3 47.08 16.87 7.11
CA LYS A 3 46.20 15.73 6.74
C LYS A 3 46.36 14.63 7.79
N SER A 4 45.26 14.15 8.36
CA SER A 4 45.26 12.88 9.08
C SER A 4 44.34 11.91 8.34
N GLY A 5 44.94 10.96 7.67
CA GLY A 5 44.26 9.86 7.00
C GLY A 5 43.95 8.73 7.95
N MET A 6 42.74 8.18 7.90
CA MET A 6 42.42 6.89 8.48
C MET A 6 42.21 5.85 7.39
N LYS A 7 43.13 4.89 7.32
CA LYS A 7 43.01 3.69 6.50
C LYS A 7 41.99 2.73 7.14
N LYS A 8 40.96 2.38 6.42
CA LYS A 8 40.09 1.24 6.76
C LYS A 8 40.78 -0.06 6.31
N GLN A 9 41.07 -0.94 7.26
CA GLN A 9 41.50 -2.32 7.03
C GLN A 9 40.27 -3.19 6.67
N VAL A 10 40.37 -3.82 5.52
CA VAL A 10 39.42 -4.86 5.06
C VAL A 10 39.87 -6.19 5.67
N LEU A 11 39.08 -6.78 6.54
CA LEU A 11 39.22 -8.15 7.04
C LEU A 11 38.33 -9.09 6.20
N ARG A 12 38.97 -10.01 5.47
CA ARG A 12 38.30 -11.14 4.80
C ARG A 12 38.15 -12.30 5.80
N PRO A 13 36.98 -12.96 5.91
CA PRO A 13 36.88 -14.24 6.62
C PRO A 13 37.20 -15.40 5.69
N GLY A 14 38.04 -16.30 6.17
CA GLY A 14 38.47 -17.50 5.48
C GLY A 14 37.41 -18.62 5.55
N ILE A 15 37.35 -19.34 4.44
CA ILE A 15 36.55 -20.54 4.21
C ILE A 15 37.13 -21.71 5.00
N LYS A 16 36.32 -22.42 5.82
CA LYS A 16 36.59 -23.76 6.32
C LYS A 16 35.57 -24.74 5.75
N LYS A 17 36.05 -25.77 5.05
CA LYS A 17 35.29 -26.94 4.61
C LYS A 17 35.03 -27.88 5.80
N PRO A 18 33.88 -28.60 5.86
CA PRO A 18 33.69 -29.68 6.82
C PRO A 18 34.15 -31.01 6.27
N GLU A 19 34.79 -31.78 7.15
CA GLU A 19 35.17 -33.18 6.95
C GLU A 19 34.01 -34.15 7.18
N SER A 20 34.05 -35.23 6.43
CA SER A 20 33.13 -36.36 6.35
C SER A 20 33.21 -37.33 7.55
N GLY A 21 32.07 -37.96 7.88
CA GLY A 21 32.09 -39.40 8.21
C GLY A 21 31.42 -39.79 9.53
N ARG A 22 30.27 -40.49 9.47
CA ARG A 22 30.12 -41.93 9.77
C ARG A 22 28.64 -42.36 9.81
N ARG A 23 28.42 -43.47 9.12
CA ARG A 23 27.20 -44.31 9.11
C ARG A 23 27.04 -45.13 10.40
N ILE A 24 25.81 -45.68 10.55
CA ILE A 24 25.33 -46.97 11.15
C ILE A 24 24.24 -46.64 12.19
N GLY A 25 23.03 -47.16 12.16
CA GLY A 25 22.54 -48.49 11.94
C GLY A 25 21.00 -48.57 11.99
N SER A 26 20.52 -49.57 11.35
CA SER A 26 19.16 -49.97 11.00
C SER A 26 18.37 -50.69 12.08
N GLY A 27 17.05 -50.49 12.06
CA GLY A 27 15.99 -51.47 12.22
C GLY A 27 15.41 -51.71 13.61
N PRO A 28 14.25 -52.40 13.75
CA PRO A 28 13.14 -52.52 12.79
C PRO A 28 11.74 -52.24 13.39
N ALA A 29 10.76 -52.22 12.49
CA ALA A 29 9.33 -52.07 12.67
C ALA A 29 8.65 -53.06 13.64
N ARG A 30 7.59 -52.64 14.28
CA ARG A 30 6.48 -53.52 14.70
C ARG A 30 5.12 -52.91 14.35
N LEU A 31 4.35 -53.72 13.66
CA LEU A 31 2.99 -53.56 13.15
C LEU A 31 1.96 -54.03 14.17
N LEU A 32 0.78 -53.43 14.12
CA LEU A 32 -0.61 -53.96 14.27
C LEU A 32 -1.20 -54.09 15.69
N PRO A 33 -2.55 -54.18 15.84
CA PRO A 33 -3.64 -54.01 14.85
C PRO A 33 -4.86 -53.16 15.27
N VAL A 34 -5.65 -52.88 14.27
CA VAL A 34 -7.06 -52.45 14.14
C VAL A 34 -8.01 -53.25 15.04
N PHE A 35 -9.04 -52.57 15.59
CA PHE A 35 -10.34 -53.20 15.84
C PHE A 35 -11.48 -52.21 15.59
N CYS A 36 -12.26 -52.49 14.55
CA CYS A 36 -13.61 -52.00 14.31
C CYS A 36 -14.60 -52.66 15.27
N ILE A 37 -15.58 -51.88 15.77
CA ILE A 37 -16.90 -52.47 16.09
C ILE A 37 -17.97 -51.46 15.66
N ILE A 38 -18.74 -51.87 14.66
CA ILE A 38 -20.06 -51.37 14.26
C ILE A 38 -21.10 -52.11 15.12
N LEU A 39 -22.09 -51.39 15.62
CA LEU A 39 -23.42 -51.99 15.78
C LEU A 39 -24.55 -50.95 15.70
N LEU A 40 -25.46 -51.24 14.78
CA LEU A 40 -26.79 -50.69 14.54
C LEU A 40 -27.81 -51.16 15.56
N LEU A 41 -28.91 -50.42 15.67
CA LEU A 41 -30.36 -50.77 15.66
C LEU A 41 -31.14 -49.78 16.54
N ALA A 42 -31.93 -48.96 16.03
CA ALA A 42 -33.26 -49.02 15.37
C ALA A 42 -34.44 -49.33 16.35
N VAL A 43 -35.41 -48.47 16.29
CA VAL A 43 -36.87 -48.68 16.21
C VAL A 43 -37.77 -48.49 17.44
N CYS A 44 -38.67 -47.54 17.26
CA CYS A 44 -40.10 -47.45 17.58
C CYS A 44 -40.62 -47.35 19.03
N GLY A 45 -41.49 -46.39 19.21
CA GLY A 45 -42.85 -46.68 19.64
C GLY A 45 -43.52 -45.68 20.54
N TYR A 46 -44.47 -44.95 20.03
CA TYR A 46 -45.76 -44.50 20.52
C TYR A 46 -46.10 -44.51 22.03
N GLY A 47 -46.75 -43.43 22.46
CA GLY A 47 -47.65 -43.45 23.60
C GLY A 47 -48.02 -42.07 24.09
N ALA A 48 -49.29 -41.73 23.97
CA ALA A 48 -49.95 -40.48 24.23
C ALA A 48 -50.38 -40.27 25.70
N ALA A 49 -50.61 -38.97 25.97
CA ALA A 49 -51.63 -38.37 26.88
C ALA A 49 -51.38 -38.42 28.40
N ASP A 50 -51.40 -37.40 29.13
CA ASP A 50 -52.38 -36.50 29.61
C ASP A 50 -51.94 -35.73 30.88
N THR A 51 -52.26 -34.44 30.88
CA THR A 51 -52.67 -33.57 31.99
C THR A 51 -51.91 -33.54 33.32
N ALA A 52 -51.32 -32.39 33.64
CA ALA A 52 -51.70 -31.56 34.77
C ALA A 52 -50.97 -30.22 34.80
N ALA A 53 -51.74 -29.17 34.99
CA ALA A 53 -51.27 -27.77 35.10
C ALA A 53 -50.44 -27.55 36.37
N GLN A 54 -49.35 -26.85 36.23
CA GLN A 54 -48.78 -25.99 37.28
C GLN A 54 -48.17 -24.75 36.64
N THR A 55 -48.69 -23.61 37.01
CA THR A 55 -48.28 -22.25 36.81
C THR A 55 -46.88 -22.03 37.38
N GLU A 56 -45.92 -21.75 36.53
CA GLU A 56 -44.72 -21.05 36.93
C GLU A 56 -44.58 -19.80 36.04
N GLU A 57 -44.53 -18.66 36.70
CA GLU A 57 -44.20 -17.37 36.14
C GLU A 57 -42.80 -17.44 35.53
N THR A 58 -42.72 -17.54 34.22
CA THR A 58 -41.48 -17.31 33.47
C THR A 58 -41.40 -15.83 33.15
N LEU A 59 -40.56 -15.13 33.87
CA LEU A 59 -40.02 -13.82 33.47
C LEU A 59 -39.41 -13.95 32.07
N SER A 60 -40.17 -13.50 31.08
CA SER A 60 -39.60 -13.26 29.75
C SER A 60 -38.61 -12.11 29.84
N ARG A 61 -37.32 -12.43 29.85
CA ARG A 61 -36.30 -11.51 29.40
C ARG A 61 -36.56 -11.30 27.91
N GLU A 62 -37.12 -10.16 27.55
CA GLU A 62 -37.02 -9.60 26.24
C GLU A 62 -35.53 -9.27 26.04
N GLU A 63 -34.80 -10.14 25.39
CA GLU A 63 -33.55 -9.81 24.72
C GLU A 63 -33.94 -8.89 23.57
N GLY A 64 -33.84 -7.60 23.81
CA GLY A 64 -33.89 -6.59 22.76
C GLY A 64 -32.58 -6.68 21.93
N GLU A 65 -32.51 -7.63 21.03
CA GLU A 65 -31.68 -7.47 19.85
C GLU A 65 -32.23 -6.28 19.05
N THR A 66 -31.67 -5.11 19.29
CA THR A 66 -31.77 -4.03 18.34
C THR A 66 -31.05 -4.51 17.08
N GLU A 67 -31.83 -5.03 16.11
CA GLU A 67 -31.39 -5.08 14.72
C GLU A 67 -30.91 -3.67 14.34
N ARG A 68 -29.60 -3.41 14.43
CA ARG A 68 -29.00 -2.34 13.66
C ARG A 68 -29.20 -2.75 12.20
N THR A 69 -30.23 -2.21 11.56
CA THR A 69 -30.32 -2.23 10.09
C THR A 69 -28.99 -1.73 9.58
N GLU A 70 -28.19 -2.61 9.00
CA GLU A 70 -26.95 -2.24 8.30
C GLU A 70 -27.35 -1.20 7.26
N ARG A 71 -26.94 0.05 7.48
CA ARG A 71 -27.14 1.10 6.49
C ARG A 71 -26.24 0.75 5.33
N GLU A 72 -26.78 0.74 4.14
CA GLU A 72 -26.00 0.64 2.92
C GLU A 72 -24.96 1.77 2.91
N ILE A 73 -23.67 1.40 2.87
CA ILE A 73 -22.57 2.35 2.84
C ILE A 73 -22.49 2.87 1.40
N VAL A 74 -22.79 4.15 1.22
CA VAL A 74 -22.67 4.81 -0.08
C VAL A 74 -21.28 5.46 -0.16
N ILE A 75 -20.41 4.90 -0.99
CA ILE A 75 -19.12 5.49 -1.30
C ILE A 75 -19.33 6.61 -2.33
N PRO A 76 -18.98 7.89 -2.02
CA PRO A 76 -19.05 8.96 -3.01
C PRO A 76 -18.20 8.63 -4.23
N ASP A 77 -18.70 8.94 -5.43
CA ASP A 77 -17.95 8.73 -6.66
C ASP A 77 -17.03 9.93 -6.92
N ASP A 78 -15.88 9.90 -6.31
CA ASP A 78 -14.81 10.90 -6.41
C ASP A 78 -13.43 10.24 -6.24
N ASN A 79 -12.36 11.02 -6.17
CA ASN A 79 -10.99 10.53 -6.06
C ASN A 79 -10.53 10.23 -4.63
N TYR A 80 -11.41 10.36 -3.62
CA TYR A 80 -11.11 9.94 -2.25
C TYR A 80 -11.40 8.45 -2.09
N ARG A 81 -10.37 7.61 -2.19
CA ARG A 81 -10.47 6.16 -2.12
C ARG A 81 -9.58 5.61 -1.00
N ASN A 82 -9.80 4.36 -0.62
CA ASN A 82 -8.91 3.57 0.22
C ASN A 82 -8.21 2.59 -0.71
N TYR A 83 -6.94 2.86 -1.03
CA TYR A 83 -6.20 2.04 -1.98
C TYR A 83 -5.52 0.85 -1.33
N TYR A 84 -5.56 -0.28 -2.03
CA TYR A 84 -4.83 -1.49 -1.70
C TYR A 84 -3.74 -1.68 -2.76
N GLU A 85 -2.47 -1.56 -2.34
CA GLU A 85 -1.30 -1.73 -3.20
C GLU A 85 -0.98 -3.20 -3.36
N ILE A 86 -0.87 -3.69 -4.59
CA ILE A 86 -0.68 -5.09 -4.93
C ILE A 86 0.56 -5.29 -5.79
N PHE A 87 1.50 -6.13 -5.34
CA PHE A 87 2.51 -6.75 -6.19
C PHE A 87 1.93 -8.04 -6.78
N VAL A 88 1.59 -8.02 -8.06
CA VAL A 88 0.80 -9.05 -8.73
C VAL A 88 1.45 -10.43 -8.60
N ALA A 89 2.76 -10.56 -8.87
CA ALA A 89 3.49 -11.83 -8.82
C ALA A 89 3.36 -12.57 -7.49
N SER A 90 3.21 -11.84 -6.38
CA SER A 90 3.18 -12.40 -5.03
C SER A 90 1.78 -12.45 -4.41
N PHE A 91 0.73 -12.08 -5.16
CA PHE A 91 -0.60 -11.92 -4.58
C PHE A 91 -1.44 -13.19 -4.62
N TYR A 92 -1.81 -13.67 -5.82
CA TYR A 92 -2.61 -14.87 -5.97
C TYR A 92 -2.43 -15.49 -7.36
N ASP A 93 -2.09 -16.78 -7.39
CA ASP A 93 -1.89 -17.61 -8.58
C ASP A 93 -3.22 -18.23 -9.03
N SER A 94 -3.71 -17.87 -10.23
CA SER A 94 -5.00 -18.36 -10.73
C SER A 94 -4.89 -19.62 -11.59
N ASP A 95 -3.73 -19.92 -12.16
CA ASP A 95 -3.54 -20.96 -13.16
C ASP A 95 -2.61 -22.10 -12.71
N GLY A 96 -1.91 -21.95 -11.59
CA GLY A 96 -1.14 -23.00 -10.92
C GLY A 96 0.35 -23.01 -11.28
N ASP A 97 0.86 -21.96 -11.92
CA ASP A 97 2.29 -21.83 -12.28
C ASP A 97 3.17 -21.30 -11.15
N LYS A 98 2.55 -20.84 -10.06
CA LYS A 98 3.14 -20.29 -8.85
C LYS A 98 3.56 -18.81 -8.95
N THR A 99 3.19 -18.13 -10.00
CA THR A 99 3.27 -16.68 -10.14
C THR A 99 1.86 -16.09 -9.99
N GLY A 100 1.71 -15.02 -9.25
CA GLY A 100 0.44 -14.29 -9.18
C GLY A 100 0.15 -13.59 -10.50
N ASP A 101 -1.13 -13.47 -10.85
CA ASP A 101 -1.57 -12.95 -12.13
C ASP A 101 -2.83 -12.07 -12.00
N LEU A 102 -3.23 -11.40 -13.09
CA LEU A 102 -4.38 -10.48 -13.10
C LEU A 102 -5.71 -11.19 -12.81
N ASN A 103 -5.86 -12.44 -13.26
CA ASN A 103 -7.03 -13.24 -12.94
C ASN A 103 -7.05 -13.65 -11.46
N GLY A 104 -5.88 -13.83 -10.85
CA GLY A 104 -5.72 -14.04 -9.41
C GLY A 104 -6.16 -12.82 -8.61
N VAL A 105 -5.78 -11.61 -9.05
CA VAL A 105 -6.31 -10.38 -8.46
C VAL A 105 -7.82 -10.32 -8.59
N ALA A 106 -8.37 -10.63 -9.77
CA ALA A 106 -9.82 -10.67 -10.00
C ALA A 106 -10.55 -11.65 -9.08
N GLN A 107 -9.97 -12.84 -8.82
CA GLN A 107 -10.53 -13.81 -7.88
C GLN A 107 -10.56 -13.33 -6.43
N LYS A 108 -9.78 -12.32 -6.08
CA LYS A 108 -9.70 -11.73 -4.73
C LYS A 108 -10.46 -10.42 -4.56
N LEU A 109 -11.18 -9.96 -5.58
CA LEU A 109 -11.95 -8.70 -5.51
C LEU A 109 -13.03 -8.73 -4.42
N ASP A 110 -13.64 -9.87 -4.16
CA ASP A 110 -14.61 -9.99 -3.08
C ASP A 110 -13.95 -9.80 -1.71
N TYR A 111 -12.75 -10.36 -1.48
CA TYR A 111 -11.96 -10.10 -0.28
C TYR A 111 -11.62 -8.61 -0.13
N ILE A 112 -11.14 -7.98 -1.20
CA ILE A 112 -10.74 -6.57 -1.21
C ILE A 112 -11.95 -5.68 -0.89
N GLN A 113 -13.10 -5.96 -1.50
CA GLN A 113 -14.36 -5.24 -1.25
C GLN A 113 -14.87 -5.45 0.18
N ASP A 114 -14.87 -6.69 0.69
CA ASP A 114 -15.31 -7.04 2.04
C ASP A 114 -14.44 -6.42 3.13
N MET A 115 -13.16 -6.22 2.85
CA MET A 115 -12.28 -5.46 3.72
C MET A 115 -12.66 -3.97 3.79
N GLY A 116 -13.28 -3.42 2.74
CA GLY A 116 -13.68 -2.02 2.63
C GLY A 116 -12.75 -1.15 1.81
N PHE A 117 -11.85 -1.77 1.02
CA PHE A 117 -11.05 -1.04 0.04
C PHE A 117 -11.93 -0.59 -1.14
N THR A 118 -11.64 0.60 -1.67
CA THR A 118 -12.40 1.23 -2.75
C THR A 118 -11.51 1.65 -3.91
N GLY A 119 -10.25 1.29 -3.85
CA GLY A 119 -9.26 1.46 -4.90
C GLY A 119 -8.21 0.35 -4.83
N ILE A 120 -7.63 0.02 -5.96
CA ILE A 120 -6.50 -0.89 -6.12
C ILE A 120 -5.40 -0.13 -6.85
N TRP A 121 -4.17 -0.23 -6.34
CA TRP A 121 -2.96 0.13 -7.06
C TRP A 121 -2.18 -1.13 -7.40
N LEU A 122 -2.06 -1.43 -8.70
CA LEU A 122 -1.15 -2.48 -9.19
C LEU A 122 0.24 -1.88 -9.41
N MET A 123 1.25 -2.47 -8.77
CA MET A 123 2.65 -2.26 -9.16
C MET A 123 2.82 -2.59 -10.65
N PRO A 124 3.97 -2.24 -11.30
CA PRO A 124 4.07 -2.34 -12.75
C PRO A 124 3.64 -3.70 -13.31
N VAL A 125 2.82 -3.66 -14.37
CA VAL A 125 2.28 -4.86 -15.04
C VAL A 125 2.75 -4.98 -16.49
N MET A 126 3.59 -4.04 -16.95
CA MET A 126 4.16 -4.02 -18.28
C MET A 126 5.26 -5.09 -18.44
N PRO A 127 5.54 -5.56 -19.68
CA PRO A 127 6.66 -6.45 -19.96
C PRO A 127 8.00 -5.92 -19.46
N SER A 128 8.74 -6.75 -18.74
CA SER A 128 10.01 -6.38 -18.11
C SER A 128 10.88 -7.62 -17.90
N PRO A 129 12.22 -7.53 -18.03
CA PRO A 129 13.12 -8.64 -17.77
C PRO A 129 13.33 -8.93 -16.29
N THR A 130 12.92 -8.04 -15.37
CA THR A 130 13.12 -8.20 -13.94
C THR A 130 11.81 -8.54 -13.22
N TYR A 131 11.93 -9.19 -12.07
CA TYR A 131 10.78 -9.60 -11.26
C TYR A 131 9.93 -8.43 -10.74
N HIS A 132 10.55 -7.27 -10.52
CA HIS A 132 9.87 -6.08 -9.99
C HIS A 132 9.14 -5.25 -11.05
N LYS A 133 9.41 -5.50 -12.33
CA LYS A 133 8.74 -4.91 -13.51
C LYS A 133 8.90 -3.39 -13.70
N TYR A 134 9.79 -2.71 -12.96
CA TYR A 134 10.02 -1.27 -13.14
C TYR A 134 10.83 -0.94 -14.41
N ASP A 135 11.70 -1.83 -14.88
CA ASP A 135 12.45 -1.68 -16.11
C ASP A 135 11.65 -2.17 -17.33
N VAL A 136 10.76 -1.32 -17.81
CA VAL A 136 9.78 -1.61 -18.87
C VAL A 136 10.46 -1.82 -20.23
N THR A 137 10.04 -2.87 -20.96
CA THR A 137 10.45 -3.13 -22.36
C THR A 137 9.36 -2.82 -23.38
N ASP A 138 8.09 -2.71 -22.97
CA ASP A 138 6.95 -2.31 -23.79
C ASP A 138 5.88 -1.64 -22.92
N TYR A 139 5.64 -0.35 -23.13
CA TYR A 139 4.63 0.41 -22.39
C TYR A 139 3.17 0.06 -22.75
N CYS A 140 2.96 -0.61 -23.89
CA CYS A 140 1.63 -0.92 -24.42
C CYS A 140 1.32 -2.41 -24.38
N GLY A 141 1.79 -3.11 -23.37
CA GLY A 141 1.57 -4.54 -23.18
C GLY A 141 1.38 -4.91 -21.70
N VAL A 142 0.79 -6.08 -21.47
CA VAL A 142 0.79 -6.75 -20.18
C VAL A 142 1.89 -7.82 -20.23
N ASP A 143 2.66 -7.95 -19.15
CA ASP A 143 3.69 -8.99 -19.03
C ASP A 143 3.04 -10.39 -19.16
N GLU A 144 3.68 -11.28 -19.93
CA GLU A 144 3.12 -12.60 -20.20
C GLU A 144 2.93 -13.48 -18.95
N GLU A 145 3.73 -13.21 -17.89
CA GLU A 145 3.57 -13.88 -16.59
C GLU A 145 2.30 -13.43 -15.86
N TYR A 146 1.76 -12.24 -16.18
CA TYR A 146 0.58 -11.67 -15.52
C TYR A 146 -0.71 -11.86 -16.32
N GLY A 147 -0.60 -12.28 -17.58
CA GLY A 147 -1.74 -12.54 -18.45
C GLY A 147 -1.74 -11.70 -19.72
N THR A 148 -2.92 -11.25 -20.13
CA THR A 148 -3.14 -10.54 -21.39
C THR A 148 -3.80 -9.17 -21.17
N THR A 149 -3.77 -8.31 -22.18
CA THR A 149 -4.51 -7.05 -22.17
C THR A 149 -6.01 -7.23 -21.98
N GLU A 150 -6.56 -8.38 -22.41
CA GLU A 150 -7.97 -8.72 -22.21
C GLU A 150 -8.25 -9.12 -20.76
N ASP A 151 -7.28 -9.76 -20.09
CA ASP A 151 -7.39 -10.05 -18.65
C ASP A 151 -7.38 -8.74 -17.83
N PHE A 152 -6.53 -7.78 -18.21
CA PHE A 152 -6.55 -6.45 -17.60
C PHE A 152 -7.89 -5.72 -17.81
N ARG A 153 -8.43 -5.75 -19.03
CA ARG A 153 -9.73 -5.14 -19.34
C ARG A 153 -10.85 -5.72 -18.47
N ARG A 154 -10.89 -7.07 -18.33
CA ARG A 154 -11.87 -7.73 -17.46
C ARG A 154 -11.70 -7.35 -16.00
N LEU A 155 -10.47 -7.32 -15.51
CA LEU A 155 -10.19 -6.87 -14.14
C LEU A 155 -10.70 -5.43 -13.92
N ALA A 156 -10.45 -4.52 -14.86
CA ALA A 156 -10.92 -3.14 -14.78
C ALA A 156 -12.47 -3.05 -14.79
N GLU A 157 -13.14 -3.88 -15.61
CA GLU A 157 -14.60 -3.99 -15.62
C GLU A 157 -15.14 -4.53 -14.30
N ASP A 158 -14.57 -5.61 -13.78
CA ASP A 158 -14.93 -6.23 -12.50
C ASP A 158 -14.71 -5.28 -11.30
N CYS A 159 -13.66 -4.48 -11.32
CA CYS A 159 -13.41 -3.41 -10.34
C CYS A 159 -14.51 -2.33 -10.42
N ARG A 160 -14.82 -1.88 -11.63
CA ARG A 160 -15.86 -0.83 -11.85
C ARG A 160 -17.24 -1.29 -11.37
N GLU A 161 -17.63 -2.55 -11.62
CA GLU A 161 -18.89 -3.13 -11.14
C GLU A 161 -18.99 -3.11 -9.61
N ARG A 162 -17.85 -3.14 -8.89
CA ARG A 162 -17.75 -3.09 -7.43
C ARG A 162 -17.50 -1.67 -6.87
N ASN A 163 -17.50 -0.65 -7.74
CA ASN A 163 -17.10 0.72 -7.37
C ASN A 163 -15.67 0.80 -6.78
N ILE A 164 -14.77 -0.02 -7.31
CA ILE A 164 -13.33 0.00 -7.00
C ILE A 164 -12.61 0.69 -8.14
N ARG A 165 -11.82 1.73 -7.84
CA ARG A 165 -10.95 2.40 -8.82
C ARG A 165 -9.67 1.59 -9.02
N LEU A 166 -9.27 1.38 -10.26
CA LEU A 166 -8.05 0.65 -10.61
C LEU A 166 -6.99 1.61 -11.14
N ILE A 167 -5.90 1.79 -10.40
CA ILE A 167 -4.74 2.55 -10.86
C ILE A 167 -3.55 1.62 -11.07
N ILE A 168 -2.66 1.99 -11.98
CA ILE A 168 -1.43 1.25 -12.26
C ILE A 168 -0.19 2.13 -12.08
N ASP A 169 0.93 1.47 -11.86
CA ASP A 169 2.24 2.13 -11.87
C ASP A 169 2.63 2.56 -13.29
N MET A 170 3.19 3.76 -13.43
CA MET A 170 3.62 4.31 -14.70
C MET A 170 5.05 4.87 -14.58
N PRO A 171 6.08 4.03 -14.75
CA PRO A 171 7.48 4.45 -14.65
C PRO A 171 7.92 5.13 -15.96
N ILE A 172 7.82 6.46 -15.99
CA ILE A 172 8.22 7.27 -17.15
C ILE A 172 9.62 7.86 -17.07
N ASN A 173 10.30 7.69 -15.92
CA ASN A 173 11.67 8.20 -15.76
C ASN A 173 12.68 7.47 -16.65
N HIS A 174 12.51 6.18 -16.83
CA HIS A 174 13.47 5.29 -17.48
C HIS A 174 12.78 4.15 -18.23
N THR A 175 13.53 3.46 -19.05
CA THR A 175 13.14 2.17 -19.66
C THR A 175 14.07 1.07 -19.18
N SER A 176 13.77 -0.18 -19.55
CA SER A 176 14.80 -1.23 -19.52
C SER A 176 15.93 -0.93 -20.51
N SER A 177 17.14 -1.34 -20.18
CA SER A 177 18.23 -1.41 -21.17
C SER A 177 17.92 -2.40 -22.32
N GLU A 178 16.92 -3.28 -22.15
CA GLU A 178 16.42 -4.19 -23.19
C GLU A 178 15.28 -3.58 -24.02
N HIS A 179 14.83 -2.37 -23.70
CA HIS A 179 13.79 -1.68 -24.47
C HIS A 179 14.22 -1.47 -25.93
N PRO A 180 13.35 -1.72 -26.92
CA PRO A 180 13.69 -1.57 -28.34
C PRO A 180 14.25 -0.18 -28.70
N TRP A 181 13.80 0.89 -28.05
CA TRP A 181 14.33 2.24 -28.27
C TRP A 181 15.79 2.35 -27.85
N PHE A 182 16.14 1.85 -26.66
CA PHE A 182 17.49 1.91 -26.15
C PHE A 182 18.44 1.01 -26.96
N GLN A 183 17.99 -0.19 -27.31
CA GLN A 183 18.76 -1.11 -28.14
C GLN A 183 19.08 -0.50 -29.53
N ALA A 184 18.07 0.12 -30.18
CA ALA A 184 18.28 0.79 -31.47
C ALA A 184 19.23 2.00 -31.35
N ALA A 185 19.15 2.77 -30.27
CA ALA A 185 20.08 3.85 -30.00
C ALA A 185 21.51 3.33 -29.81
N CYS A 186 21.70 2.28 -29.01
CA CYS A 186 23.03 1.66 -28.80
C CYS A 186 23.63 1.07 -30.10
N GLU A 187 22.80 0.41 -30.92
CA GLU A 187 23.25 -0.11 -32.24
C GLU A 187 23.71 1.02 -33.17
N TYR A 188 22.95 2.11 -33.21
CA TYR A 188 23.32 3.31 -33.96
C TYR A 188 24.66 3.90 -33.49
N LEU A 189 24.82 4.10 -32.16
CA LEU A 189 26.05 4.63 -31.58
C LEU A 189 27.27 3.74 -31.85
N ALA A 190 27.08 2.42 -31.85
CA ALA A 190 28.14 1.47 -32.18
C ALA A 190 28.56 1.53 -33.67
N GLY A 191 27.72 2.06 -34.55
CA GLY A 191 28.00 2.27 -35.94
C GLY A 191 28.70 3.58 -36.27
N LEU A 192 28.77 4.55 -35.34
CA LEU A 192 29.41 5.84 -35.55
C LEU A 192 30.96 5.73 -35.62
N GLU A 193 31.58 6.52 -36.48
CA GLU A 193 33.03 6.65 -36.47
C GLU A 193 33.50 7.49 -35.26
N ALA A 194 34.74 7.26 -34.82
CA ALA A 194 35.29 8.00 -33.68
C ALA A 194 35.23 9.52 -33.90
N GLY A 195 34.58 10.24 -32.99
CA GLY A 195 34.37 11.68 -33.06
C GLY A 195 33.20 12.13 -33.94
N GLU A 196 32.41 11.21 -34.48
CA GLU A 196 31.16 11.52 -35.18
C GLU A 196 30.05 11.87 -34.19
N GLU A 197 29.30 12.97 -34.44
CA GLU A 197 28.21 13.43 -33.57
C GLU A 197 26.94 12.63 -33.83
N ILE A 198 26.05 12.59 -32.80
CA ILE A 198 24.72 11.98 -32.91
C ILE A 198 23.88 12.77 -33.91
N ASP A 199 23.29 12.06 -34.86
CA ASP A 199 22.29 12.57 -35.79
C ASP A 199 20.92 11.96 -35.49
N GLU A 200 20.06 12.74 -34.82
CA GLU A 200 18.72 12.32 -34.47
C GLU A 200 17.78 12.13 -35.67
N GLU A 201 18.09 12.68 -36.86
CA GLU A 201 17.35 12.40 -38.08
C GLU A 201 17.66 10.98 -38.61
N ALA A 202 18.91 10.52 -38.43
CA ALA A 202 19.32 9.17 -38.78
C ALA A 202 18.82 8.12 -37.78
N CYS A 203 18.81 8.45 -36.46
CA CYS A 203 18.26 7.60 -35.41
C CYS A 203 17.53 8.43 -34.36
N PRO A 204 16.21 8.59 -34.47
CA PRO A 204 15.41 9.34 -33.48
C PRO A 204 15.59 8.83 -32.06
N TYR A 205 15.78 7.53 -31.86
CA TYR A 205 15.94 6.93 -30.54
C TYR A 205 17.22 7.36 -29.81
N ALA A 206 18.24 7.82 -30.54
CA ALA A 206 19.44 8.38 -29.93
C ALA A 206 19.15 9.71 -29.19
N GLY A 207 18.04 10.39 -29.52
CA GLY A 207 17.56 11.55 -28.77
C GLY A 207 16.63 11.23 -27.63
N TYR A 208 16.23 9.94 -27.45
CA TYR A 208 15.30 9.55 -26.36
C TYR A 208 15.97 9.41 -25.01
N TYR A 209 17.30 9.35 -24.98
CA TYR A 209 18.11 9.17 -23.78
C TYR A 209 19.21 10.24 -23.70
N HIS A 210 19.79 10.39 -22.53
CA HIS A 210 20.91 11.30 -22.30
C HIS A 210 22.23 10.58 -22.58
N PHE A 211 22.80 10.81 -23.77
CA PHE A 211 24.09 10.26 -24.14
C PHE A 211 25.22 11.32 -24.06
N SER A 212 26.38 10.94 -23.55
CA SER A 212 27.59 11.76 -23.48
C SER A 212 28.82 10.96 -23.85
N ARG A 213 29.87 11.61 -24.37
CA ARG A 213 31.21 11.00 -24.55
C ARG A 213 32.03 10.99 -23.27
N GLU A 214 31.61 11.72 -22.27
CA GLU A 214 32.27 11.76 -20.97
C GLU A 214 31.35 11.09 -19.92
N GLN A 215 31.96 10.41 -18.97
CA GLN A 215 31.25 9.98 -17.79
C GLN A 215 31.03 11.20 -16.89
N GLU A 216 29.92 11.89 -17.06
CA GLU A 216 29.59 13.16 -16.40
C GLU A 216 29.63 13.03 -14.87
N ASN A 217 29.09 11.91 -14.36
CA ASN A 217 29.05 11.58 -12.93
C ASN A 217 28.88 10.06 -12.71
N GLU A 218 28.57 9.63 -11.50
CA GLU A 218 28.42 8.21 -11.11
C GLU A 218 27.19 7.53 -11.74
N THR A 219 26.19 8.30 -12.20
CA THR A 219 24.96 7.78 -12.82
C THR A 219 25.14 7.51 -14.31
N TYR A 220 26.28 7.91 -14.92
CA TYR A 220 26.58 7.66 -16.32
C TYR A 220 27.29 6.31 -16.51
N HIS A 221 26.68 5.43 -17.28
CA HIS A 221 27.13 4.08 -17.56
C HIS A 221 27.66 3.95 -19.00
N PRO A 222 28.71 3.15 -19.27
CA PRO A 222 29.28 3.01 -20.62
C PRO A 222 28.33 2.24 -21.54
N VAL A 223 28.14 2.73 -22.78
CA VAL A 223 27.55 1.95 -23.86
C VAL A 223 28.59 0.95 -24.36
N PRO A 224 28.34 -0.38 -24.24
CA PRO A 224 29.37 -1.39 -24.53
C PRO A 224 29.95 -1.28 -25.94
N GLY A 225 31.28 -1.24 -26.06
CA GLY A 225 31.99 -1.23 -27.34
C GLY A 225 32.04 0.12 -28.05
N THR A 226 31.61 1.19 -27.41
CA THR A 226 31.59 2.56 -27.93
C THR A 226 32.42 3.51 -27.05
N GLU A 227 32.51 4.78 -27.46
CA GLU A 227 33.04 5.87 -26.62
C GLU A 227 31.93 6.61 -25.83
N TRP A 228 30.68 6.15 -25.89
CA TRP A 228 29.54 6.82 -25.34
C TRP A 228 29.16 6.28 -23.96
N TYR A 229 28.55 7.14 -23.16
CA TYR A 229 27.91 6.85 -21.87
C TYR A 229 26.46 7.30 -21.95
N TYR A 230 25.60 6.70 -21.13
CA TYR A 230 24.20 7.08 -20.95
C TYR A 230 23.89 7.27 -19.49
N GLU A 231 22.91 8.11 -19.19
CA GLU A 231 22.42 8.31 -17.84
C GLU A 231 21.49 7.17 -17.42
N GLY A 232 21.60 6.74 -16.16
CA GLY A 232 20.77 5.73 -15.53
C GLY A 232 20.88 5.88 -14.02
N VAL A 233 20.07 6.77 -13.45
CA VAL A 233 20.17 7.19 -12.04
C VAL A 233 20.03 6.01 -11.08
N PHE A 234 19.16 5.05 -11.37
CA PHE A 234 18.95 3.90 -10.51
C PHE A 234 20.03 2.82 -10.68
N TRP A 235 20.27 2.40 -11.90
CA TRP A 235 21.35 1.47 -12.24
C TRP A 235 21.49 1.31 -13.76
N SER A 236 22.56 0.66 -14.19
CA SER A 236 22.85 0.48 -15.64
C SER A 236 21.79 -0.27 -16.46
N GLY A 237 20.87 -0.97 -15.84
CA GLY A 237 19.75 -1.62 -16.52
C GLY A 237 18.54 -0.72 -16.78
N MET A 238 18.56 0.50 -16.23
CA MET A 238 17.46 1.48 -16.32
C MET A 238 17.99 2.80 -16.92
N PRO A 239 18.17 2.90 -18.25
CA PRO A 239 18.56 4.15 -18.91
C PRO A 239 17.42 5.19 -18.80
N ASP A 240 17.78 6.41 -18.38
CA ASP A 240 16.85 7.49 -18.17
C ASP A 240 16.37 8.11 -19.48
N LEU A 241 15.05 8.34 -19.58
CA LEU A 241 14.41 8.96 -20.72
C LEU A 241 14.61 10.48 -20.72
N ASN A 242 14.91 11.03 -21.89
CA ASN A 242 14.96 12.49 -22.07
C ASN A 242 13.53 13.07 -22.20
N LEU A 243 12.94 13.43 -21.08
CA LEU A 243 11.58 13.98 -20.99
C LEU A 243 11.45 15.41 -21.54
N GLU A 244 12.55 16.09 -21.93
CA GLU A 244 12.51 17.34 -22.69
C GLU A 244 12.06 17.09 -24.15
N LYS A 245 12.27 15.87 -24.67
CA LYS A 245 11.96 15.54 -26.07
C LYS A 245 10.47 15.31 -26.27
N GLU A 246 9.89 16.14 -27.13
CA GLU A 246 8.48 16.00 -27.54
C GLU A 246 8.18 14.61 -28.16
N ALA A 247 9.16 13.99 -28.80
CA ALA A 247 9.01 12.66 -29.39
C ALA A 247 8.83 11.59 -28.29
N VAL A 248 9.59 11.68 -27.17
CA VAL A 248 9.44 10.81 -26.01
C VAL A 248 8.07 11.01 -25.37
N ARG A 249 7.69 12.27 -25.12
CA ARG A 249 6.37 12.61 -24.55
C ARG A 249 5.22 12.04 -25.37
N ARG A 250 5.29 12.09 -26.71
CA ARG A 250 4.27 11.50 -27.58
C ARG A 250 4.17 9.97 -27.47
N GLU A 251 5.29 9.28 -27.26
CA GLU A 251 5.23 7.82 -27.02
C GLU A 251 4.59 7.51 -25.68
N LEU A 252 4.92 8.27 -24.62
CA LEU A 252 4.31 8.13 -23.29
C LEU A 252 2.81 8.51 -23.29
N GLU A 253 2.40 9.51 -24.08
CA GLU A 253 0.98 9.83 -24.32
C GLU A 253 0.22 8.66 -24.96
N LYS A 254 0.83 7.95 -25.92
CA LYS A 254 0.21 6.73 -26.49
C LYS A 254 0.08 5.64 -25.46
N ALA A 255 1.10 5.45 -24.61
CA ALA A 255 1.03 4.49 -23.50
C ALA A 255 -0.10 4.85 -22.52
N ALA A 256 -0.19 6.13 -22.13
CA ALA A 256 -1.27 6.60 -21.27
C ALA A 256 -2.66 6.34 -21.88
N SER A 257 -2.83 6.66 -23.18
CA SER A 257 -4.09 6.37 -23.90
C SER A 257 -4.42 4.89 -23.93
N PHE A 258 -3.43 4.03 -24.17
CA PHE A 258 -3.60 2.58 -24.19
C PHE A 258 -4.18 2.05 -22.86
N TRP A 259 -3.62 2.46 -21.74
CA TRP A 259 -4.08 2.01 -20.42
C TRP A 259 -5.44 2.60 -20.03
N ILE A 260 -5.71 3.87 -20.36
CA ILE A 260 -7.01 4.50 -20.16
C ILE A 260 -8.10 3.78 -20.98
N GLU A 261 -7.82 3.43 -22.24
CA GLU A 261 -8.73 2.68 -23.10
C GLU A 261 -8.98 1.24 -22.59
N LEU A 262 -8.01 0.64 -21.90
CA LEU A 262 -8.18 -0.65 -21.22
C LEU A 262 -8.98 -0.54 -19.92
N GLY A 263 -9.18 0.66 -19.39
CA GLY A 263 -10.01 0.90 -18.21
C GLY A 263 -9.26 1.28 -16.94
N ALA A 264 -7.98 1.66 -17.03
CA ALA A 264 -7.27 2.24 -15.88
C ALA A 264 -7.90 3.59 -15.50
N ASP A 265 -8.21 3.75 -14.21
CA ASP A 265 -8.82 4.97 -13.65
C ASP A 265 -7.76 5.99 -13.20
N GLY A 266 -6.49 5.63 -13.22
CA GLY A 266 -5.41 6.50 -12.77
C GLY A 266 -4.03 5.89 -12.89
N PHE A 267 -3.01 6.73 -12.57
CA PHE A 267 -1.62 6.32 -12.52
C PHE A 267 -0.97 6.66 -11.18
N ARG A 268 -0.08 5.79 -10.74
CA ARG A 268 0.98 6.13 -9.81
C ARG A 268 2.23 6.48 -10.62
N MET A 269 2.68 7.72 -10.48
CA MET A 269 3.86 8.22 -11.17
C MET A 269 5.10 7.87 -10.38
N ASP A 270 5.88 6.93 -10.93
CA ASP A 270 7.13 6.45 -10.35
C ASP A 270 8.22 7.52 -10.40
N ALA A 271 9.05 7.54 -9.37
CA ALA A 271 10.33 8.27 -9.34
C ALA A 271 10.26 9.74 -9.77
N ALA A 272 9.17 10.46 -9.46
CA ALA A 272 8.95 11.81 -9.99
C ALA A 272 9.94 12.88 -9.48
N LEU A 273 10.74 12.57 -8.46
CA LEU A 273 11.88 13.38 -8.04
C LEU A 273 13.06 13.35 -9.03
N HIS A 274 13.12 12.32 -9.86
CA HIS A 274 14.29 11.97 -10.68
C HIS A 274 14.09 12.21 -12.17
N TYR A 275 12.99 12.82 -12.61
CA TYR A 275 12.78 13.17 -14.03
C TYR A 275 13.85 14.14 -14.55
N GLU A 276 14.31 15.05 -13.69
CA GLU A 276 15.52 15.83 -13.82
C GLU A 276 16.06 16.10 -12.41
N GLU A 277 17.29 15.69 -12.14
CA GLU A 277 17.89 15.81 -10.81
C GLU A 277 17.98 17.27 -10.35
N ASN A 278 17.41 17.56 -9.19
CA ASN A 278 17.39 18.87 -8.55
C ASN A 278 16.62 19.97 -9.33
N ASP A 279 15.80 19.63 -10.32
CA ASP A 279 14.93 20.59 -11.01
C ASP A 279 13.43 20.35 -10.71
N THR A 280 12.98 20.85 -9.56
CA THR A 280 11.56 20.77 -9.16
C THR A 280 10.64 21.43 -10.19
N ALA A 281 11.08 22.49 -10.88
CA ALA A 281 10.25 23.20 -11.85
C ALA A 281 10.00 22.33 -13.09
N PHE A 282 11.03 21.65 -13.60
CA PHE A 282 10.90 20.69 -14.68
C PHE A 282 10.03 19.49 -14.26
N ASN A 283 10.33 18.87 -13.13
CA ASN A 283 9.61 17.69 -12.64
C ASN A 283 8.11 17.97 -12.46
N THR A 284 7.75 19.12 -11.89
CA THR A 284 6.35 19.54 -11.75
C THR A 284 5.70 19.87 -13.10
N GLU A 285 6.45 20.36 -14.08
CA GLU A 285 5.96 20.56 -15.46
C GLU A 285 5.65 19.23 -16.14
N VAL A 286 6.53 18.23 -16.00
CA VAL A 286 6.31 16.87 -16.54
C VAL A 286 5.08 16.24 -15.94
N LEU A 287 4.89 16.32 -14.62
CA LEU A 287 3.68 15.81 -13.95
C LEU A 287 2.42 16.50 -14.47
N ARG A 288 2.46 17.84 -14.59
CA ARG A 288 1.32 18.61 -15.14
C ARG A 288 0.99 18.20 -16.56
N TRP A 289 2.02 18.11 -17.43
CA TRP A 289 1.82 17.68 -18.81
C TRP A 289 1.11 16.34 -18.90
N MET A 290 1.58 15.31 -18.17
CA MET A 290 0.99 13.99 -18.21
C MET A 290 -0.44 13.99 -17.63
N TYR A 291 -0.65 14.69 -16.51
CA TYR A 291 -1.97 14.78 -15.89
C TYR A 291 -2.99 15.50 -16.78
N ASP A 292 -2.62 16.65 -17.34
CA ASP A 292 -3.48 17.41 -18.27
C ASP A 292 -3.84 16.56 -19.51
N TYR A 293 -2.90 15.73 -20.00
CA TYR A 293 -3.16 14.81 -21.11
C TYR A 293 -4.18 13.73 -20.72
N CYS A 294 -4.03 13.12 -19.57
CA CYS A 294 -4.95 12.09 -19.07
C CYS A 294 -6.35 12.65 -18.81
N LEU A 295 -6.47 13.85 -18.23
CA LEU A 295 -7.75 14.52 -17.97
C LEU A 295 -8.54 14.83 -19.27
N GLN A 296 -7.88 15.04 -20.39
CA GLN A 296 -8.56 15.22 -21.68
C GLN A 296 -9.28 13.97 -22.15
N GLN A 297 -8.85 12.80 -21.70
CA GLN A 297 -9.43 11.51 -22.07
C GLN A 297 -10.41 10.99 -21.01
N ASN A 298 -10.08 11.18 -19.75
CA ASN A 298 -10.91 10.82 -18.60
C ASN A 298 -10.91 11.99 -17.59
N PRO A 299 -11.99 12.81 -17.52
CA PRO A 299 -12.06 13.93 -16.57
C PRO A 299 -11.97 13.55 -15.09
N ASP A 300 -12.28 12.29 -14.76
CA ASP A 300 -12.22 11.74 -13.40
C ASP A 300 -10.92 10.98 -13.12
N PHE A 301 -9.90 11.17 -13.98
CA PHE A 301 -8.62 10.47 -13.88
C PHE A 301 -7.89 10.85 -12.59
N TYR A 302 -7.40 9.86 -11.85
CA TYR A 302 -6.63 10.06 -10.62
C TYR A 302 -5.14 9.89 -10.87
N MET A 303 -4.34 10.77 -10.29
CA MET A 303 -2.88 10.65 -10.33
C MET A 303 -2.28 10.86 -8.94
N VAL A 304 -1.44 9.93 -8.52
CA VAL A 304 -0.63 10.03 -7.31
C VAL A 304 0.84 9.89 -7.68
N SER A 305 1.70 10.78 -7.14
CA SER A 305 3.11 10.81 -7.51
C SER A 305 4.02 10.44 -6.34
N GLU A 306 5.08 9.71 -6.66
CA GLU A 306 6.12 9.39 -5.69
C GLU A 306 7.11 10.54 -5.57
N ILE A 307 7.04 11.20 -4.41
CA ILE A 307 7.97 12.26 -4.02
C ILE A 307 8.61 11.86 -2.69
N TRP A 308 9.65 11.06 -2.75
CA TRP A 308 10.33 10.55 -1.55
C TRP A 308 11.13 11.65 -0.86
N ALA A 309 10.43 12.51 -0.16
CA ALA A 309 10.98 13.70 0.47
C ALA A 309 10.15 14.10 1.70
N GLY A 310 10.58 15.13 2.41
CA GLY A 310 9.82 15.69 3.51
C GLY A 310 8.73 16.69 3.05
N GLU A 311 7.85 17.04 3.97
CA GLU A 311 6.64 17.89 3.80
C GLU A 311 6.80 19.06 2.82
N LYS A 312 7.86 19.86 2.96
CA LYS A 312 8.05 21.08 2.13
C LYS A 312 8.27 20.75 0.65
N THR A 313 9.08 19.73 0.36
CA THR A 313 9.31 19.30 -1.02
C THR A 313 8.03 18.70 -1.59
N ILE A 314 7.32 17.84 -0.83
CA ILE A 314 6.01 17.31 -1.23
C ILE A 314 5.05 18.46 -1.55
N ALA A 315 4.97 19.48 -0.69
CA ALA A 315 4.14 20.67 -0.93
C ALA A 315 4.48 21.36 -2.25
N ASP A 316 5.78 21.52 -2.57
CA ASP A 316 6.19 22.19 -3.81
C ASP A 316 5.72 21.40 -5.05
N TYR A 317 5.68 20.05 -5.01
CA TYR A 317 5.19 19.23 -6.11
C TYR A 317 3.66 19.29 -6.32
N TYR A 318 2.86 19.62 -5.29
CA TYR A 318 1.44 19.95 -5.50
C TYR A 318 1.23 21.14 -6.45
N GLY A 319 2.24 21.99 -6.64
CA GLY A 319 2.27 23.03 -7.66
C GLY A 319 2.18 22.52 -9.10
N SER A 320 2.35 21.23 -9.36
CA SER A 320 2.07 20.59 -10.65
C SER A 320 0.58 20.62 -11.02
N GLY A 321 -0.33 20.71 -10.03
CA GLY A 321 -1.78 20.58 -10.23
C GLY A 321 -2.29 19.14 -10.16
N THR A 322 -1.40 18.13 -10.04
CA THR A 322 -1.82 16.75 -9.77
C THR A 322 -2.47 16.64 -8.39
N PRO A 323 -3.49 15.79 -8.21
CA PRO A 323 -4.28 15.79 -7.00
C PRO A 323 -3.54 15.23 -5.79
N SER A 324 -2.61 14.27 -5.99
CA SER A 324 -2.01 13.56 -4.86
C SER A 324 -0.52 13.34 -4.98
N MET A 325 0.14 13.43 -3.82
CA MET A 325 1.52 13.03 -3.58
C MET A 325 1.56 12.07 -2.40
N PHE A 326 2.36 10.99 -2.48
CA PHE A 326 2.60 10.13 -1.33
C PHE A 326 3.23 10.90 -0.18
N ASN A 327 2.63 10.83 1.00
CA ASN A 327 3.10 11.57 2.18
C ASN A 327 4.17 10.76 2.93
N PHE A 328 5.40 10.80 2.42
CA PHE A 328 6.56 10.11 3.00
C PHE A 328 6.94 10.58 4.40
N ASP A 329 6.53 11.77 4.81
CA ASP A 329 6.77 12.28 6.17
C ASP A 329 5.97 11.51 7.24
N LEU A 330 4.90 10.83 6.83
CA LEU A 330 4.10 9.94 7.67
C LEU A 330 4.64 8.50 7.72
N ALA A 331 5.36 8.07 6.69
CA ALA A 331 5.68 6.69 6.38
C ALA A 331 7.05 6.23 6.89
N ASP A 332 7.30 4.91 6.79
CA ASP A 332 8.52 4.22 7.21
C ASP A 332 8.74 4.20 8.74
N ALA A 333 9.76 3.47 9.18
CA ALA A 333 10.12 3.27 10.59
C ALA A 333 10.35 4.60 11.36
N GLU A 334 10.75 5.65 10.66
CA GLU A 334 10.98 6.99 11.20
C GLU A 334 9.80 7.95 10.93
N GLY A 335 8.74 7.48 10.27
CA GLY A 335 7.55 8.28 9.99
C GLY A 335 6.71 8.62 11.22
N LYS A 336 5.93 9.68 11.10
CA LYS A 336 5.15 10.21 12.23
C LYS A 336 4.07 9.23 12.71
N LEU A 337 3.43 8.45 11.78
CA LEU A 337 2.40 7.47 12.16
C LEU A 337 2.99 6.31 12.97
N ILE A 338 4.11 5.74 12.51
CA ILE A 338 4.82 4.66 13.22
C ILE A 338 5.33 5.13 14.58
N LYS A 339 5.88 6.35 14.66
CA LYS A 339 6.32 6.93 15.92
C LYS A 339 5.17 7.19 16.88
N ALA A 340 4.02 7.65 16.39
CA ALA A 340 2.83 7.88 17.21
C ALA A 340 2.28 6.56 17.76
N ALA A 341 2.15 5.52 16.95
CA ALA A 341 1.72 4.20 17.40
C ALA A 341 2.63 3.61 18.51
N ARG A 342 3.93 3.96 18.50
CA ARG A 342 4.90 3.57 19.53
C ARG A 342 5.02 4.53 20.71
N GLY A 343 4.13 5.52 20.85
CA GLY A 343 4.20 6.54 21.88
C GLY A 343 5.46 7.43 21.81
N LYS A 344 6.15 7.50 20.65
CA LYS A 344 7.35 8.32 20.42
C LYS A 344 7.09 9.65 19.73
N TYR A 345 5.86 9.90 19.38
CA TYR A 345 5.36 11.14 18.80
C TYR A 345 4.02 11.45 19.45
N SER A 346 3.84 12.63 20.03
CA SER A 346 2.65 12.92 20.83
C SER A 346 1.38 13.05 19.98
N ALA A 347 0.23 12.75 20.59
CA ALA A 347 -1.07 12.93 19.93
C ALA A 347 -1.30 14.36 19.47
N GLU A 348 -0.92 15.34 20.29
CA GLU A 348 -0.98 16.75 19.93
C GLU A 348 -0.12 17.06 18.69
N SER A 349 1.15 16.60 18.67
CA SER A 349 2.05 16.81 17.54
C SER A 349 1.53 16.13 16.25
N LEU A 350 0.85 14.99 16.36
CA LEU A 350 0.24 14.34 15.20
C LEU A 350 -0.90 15.19 14.62
N VAL A 351 -1.76 15.76 15.46
CA VAL A 351 -2.81 16.67 15.01
C VAL A 351 -2.21 17.95 14.43
N ASP A 352 -1.14 18.50 15.04
CA ASP A 352 -0.43 19.67 14.48
C ASP A 352 0.14 19.36 13.08
N ALA A 353 0.70 18.18 12.86
CA ALA A 353 1.16 17.76 11.55
C ALA A 353 0.02 17.66 10.53
N MET A 354 -1.15 17.11 10.90
CA MET A 354 -2.33 17.08 10.03
C MET A 354 -2.76 18.49 9.58
N ILE A 355 -2.70 19.47 10.48
CA ILE A 355 -3.04 20.87 10.15
C ILE A 355 -1.97 21.48 9.25
N SER A 356 -0.68 21.24 9.53
CA SER A 356 0.44 21.71 8.70
C SER A 356 0.33 21.22 7.26
N TYR A 357 0.10 19.92 7.06
CA TYR A 357 -0.09 19.35 5.71
C TYR A 357 -1.27 20.00 4.98
N GLN A 358 -2.41 20.13 5.66
CA GLN A 358 -3.57 20.80 5.07
C GLN A 358 -3.24 22.22 4.61
N GLU A 359 -2.56 23.01 5.45
CA GLU A 359 -2.19 24.40 5.14
C GLU A 359 -1.17 24.47 4.00
N ASP A 360 -0.10 23.69 4.06
CA ASP A 360 0.98 23.72 3.07
C ASP A 360 0.54 23.18 1.70
N PHE A 361 -0.20 22.06 1.67
CA PHE A 361 -0.63 21.41 0.43
C PHE A 361 -1.75 22.21 -0.25
N SER A 362 -2.76 22.64 0.52
CA SER A 362 -3.87 23.45 -0.03
C SER A 362 -3.41 24.81 -0.55
N ALA A 363 -2.36 25.38 0.02
CA ALA A 363 -1.76 26.62 -0.48
C ALA A 363 -1.14 26.48 -1.88
N ARG A 364 -0.76 25.26 -2.28
CA ARG A 364 -0.16 24.96 -3.59
C ARG A 364 -1.19 24.43 -4.59
N ASN A 365 -2.12 23.60 -4.14
CA ASN A 365 -3.20 23.03 -4.94
C ASN A 365 -4.51 22.99 -4.13
N PRO A 366 -5.53 23.81 -4.46
CA PRO A 366 -6.82 23.77 -3.75
C PRO A 366 -7.55 22.42 -3.83
N GLU A 367 -7.28 21.62 -4.89
CA GLU A 367 -7.87 20.32 -5.14
C GLU A 367 -6.99 19.16 -4.61
N TRP A 368 -6.05 19.45 -3.70
CA TRP A 368 -5.15 18.47 -3.14
C TRP A 368 -5.88 17.35 -2.40
N ILE A 369 -5.35 16.14 -2.51
CA ILE A 369 -5.78 14.95 -1.77
C ILE A 369 -4.52 14.33 -1.17
N ASP A 370 -4.41 14.27 0.15
CA ASP A 370 -3.27 13.60 0.79
C ASP A 370 -3.27 12.10 0.46
N ALA A 371 -2.09 11.52 0.29
CA ALA A 371 -1.92 10.10 0.09
C ALA A 371 -1.07 9.49 1.23
N PRO A 372 -1.65 9.36 2.46
CA PRO A 372 -0.95 8.78 3.59
C PRO A 372 -0.79 7.28 3.43
N PHE A 373 0.34 6.74 3.93
CA PHE A 373 0.62 5.32 3.97
C PHE A 373 1.59 5.00 5.14
N LEU A 374 1.71 3.74 5.54
CA LEU A 374 2.67 3.32 6.56
C LEU A 374 3.96 2.82 5.93
N THR A 375 3.84 1.92 4.98
CA THR A 375 4.96 1.36 4.21
C THR A 375 4.48 0.99 2.80
N ASN A 376 5.44 0.76 1.89
CA ASN A 376 5.18 0.30 0.54
C ASN A 376 6.17 -0.83 0.15
N HIS A 377 6.18 -1.20 -1.11
CA HIS A 377 7.02 -2.24 -1.69
C HIS A 377 8.54 -1.95 -1.64
N ASP A 378 8.96 -0.70 -1.40
CA ASP A 378 10.37 -0.28 -1.29
C ASP A 378 10.86 -0.14 0.15
N MET A 379 9.96 -0.30 1.12
CA MET A 379 10.24 -0.16 2.55
C MET A 379 10.17 -1.48 3.30
N GLY A 380 10.76 -1.52 4.50
CA GLY A 380 10.50 -2.59 5.45
C GLY A 380 9.04 -2.56 5.91
N ARG A 381 8.40 -3.73 6.01
CA ARG A 381 6.97 -3.80 6.36
C ARG A 381 6.66 -3.24 7.74
N THR A 382 5.48 -2.68 7.92
CA THR A 382 4.97 -2.05 9.15
C THR A 382 5.19 -2.89 10.39
N ALA A 383 4.89 -4.18 10.36
CA ALA A 383 5.09 -5.09 11.50
C ALA A 383 6.57 -5.19 11.94
N ASN A 384 7.53 -5.00 11.03
CA ASN A 384 8.95 -4.95 11.40
C ASN A 384 9.31 -3.63 12.07
N ALA A 385 8.82 -2.51 11.54
CA ALA A 385 9.04 -1.18 12.13
C ALA A 385 8.48 -1.09 13.56
N LEU A 386 7.38 -1.82 13.83
CA LEU A 386 6.70 -1.92 15.13
C LEU A 386 7.18 -3.12 15.98
N ILE A 387 8.28 -3.76 15.59
CA ILE A 387 8.91 -4.88 16.34
C ILE A 387 7.93 -6.07 16.52
N SER A 388 6.97 -6.20 15.61
CA SER A 388 5.90 -7.20 15.66
C SER A 388 5.08 -7.13 16.97
N ASP A 389 4.84 -5.94 17.49
CA ASP A 389 3.84 -5.71 18.53
C ASP A 389 2.47 -5.56 17.86
N GLU A 390 1.54 -6.43 18.22
CA GLU A 390 0.22 -6.49 17.58
C GLU A 390 -0.62 -5.23 17.86
N ASN A 391 -0.52 -4.69 19.08
CA ASN A 391 -1.26 -3.51 19.48
C ASN A 391 -0.78 -2.27 18.72
N ASP A 392 0.55 -2.11 18.61
CA ASP A 392 1.16 -1.03 17.83
C ASP A 392 0.79 -1.14 16.34
N VAL A 393 0.75 -2.36 15.77
CA VAL A 393 0.33 -2.58 14.37
C VAL A 393 -1.13 -2.17 14.17
N LYS A 394 -2.04 -2.56 15.07
CA LYS A 394 -3.44 -2.13 15.04
C LYS A 394 -3.54 -0.61 15.16
N MET A 395 -2.85 -0.02 16.14
CA MET A 395 -2.90 1.43 16.35
C MET A 395 -2.38 2.19 15.14
N ALA A 396 -1.28 1.77 14.51
CA ALA A 396 -0.75 2.39 13.29
C ALA A 396 -1.78 2.36 12.14
N GLY A 397 -2.43 1.19 11.92
CA GLY A 397 -3.52 1.06 10.95
C GLY A 397 -4.73 1.96 11.28
N GLY A 398 -5.09 2.07 12.56
CA GLY A 398 -6.16 2.96 13.02
C GLY A 398 -5.85 4.44 12.77
N LEU A 399 -4.61 4.86 13.03
CA LEU A 399 -4.14 6.21 12.73
C LEU A 399 -4.17 6.47 11.23
N LEU A 400 -3.58 5.59 10.40
CA LEU A 400 -3.59 5.70 8.95
C LEU A 400 -5.02 5.87 8.39
N LEU A 401 -5.92 4.95 8.76
CA LEU A 401 -7.26 4.88 8.19
C LEU A 401 -8.21 5.97 8.71
N THR A 402 -7.79 6.77 9.68
CA THR A 402 -8.51 7.96 10.15
C THR A 402 -7.87 9.28 9.73
N MET A 403 -6.77 9.24 8.97
CA MET A 403 -6.19 10.41 8.29
C MET A 403 -7.13 10.98 7.22
N GLY A 404 -6.89 12.19 6.75
CA GLY A 404 -7.51 12.79 5.56
C GLY A 404 -6.99 12.16 4.27
N GLY A 405 -7.61 12.50 3.14
CA GLY A 405 -7.14 12.10 1.82
C GLY A 405 -7.47 10.65 1.45
N SER A 406 -6.61 10.03 0.69
CA SER A 406 -6.73 8.66 0.17
C SER A 406 -5.59 7.79 0.70
N PRO A 407 -5.80 7.01 1.78
CA PRO A 407 -4.78 6.14 2.34
C PRO A 407 -4.44 4.99 1.42
N PHE A 408 -3.17 4.59 1.44
CA PHE A 408 -2.66 3.41 0.75
C PHE A 408 -2.20 2.36 1.77
N VAL A 409 -2.63 1.13 1.57
CA VAL A 409 -2.29 -0.04 2.40
C VAL A 409 -1.60 -1.06 1.50
N TYR A 410 -0.36 -1.42 1.82
CA TYR A 410 0.39 -2.42 1.07
C TYR A 410 -0.10 -3.82 1.42
N TYR A 411 -0.36 -4.70 0.42
CA TYR A 411 -0.91 -6.04 0.65
C TYR A 411 -0.16 -6.80 1.75
N GLY A 412 -0.93 -7.45 2.62
CA GLY A 412 -0.40 -8.16 3.78
C GLY A 412 -0.09 -7.27 4.99
N GLU A 413 -0.20 -5.95 4.89
CA GLU A 413 -0.10 -5.05 6.05
C GLU A 413 -1.27 -5.30 7.02
N GLU A 414 -2.46 -5.54 6.48
CA GLU A 414 -3.70 -5.84 7.21
C GLU A 414 -3.67 -7.17 7.98
N ILE A 415 -2.69 -8.02 7.73
CA ILE A 415 -2.43 -9.24 8.51
C ILE A 415 -1.10 -9.20 9.26
N GLY A 416 -0.40 -8.08 9.24
CA GLY A 416 0.88 -7.91 9.89
C GLY A 416 2.00 -8.76 9.28
N MET A 417 2.04 -8.90 7.94
CA MET A 417 3.15 -9.56 7.25
C MET A 417 4.47 -8.88 7.54
N ARG A 418 5.54 -9.66 7.53
CA ARG A 418 6.90 -9.23 7.86
C ARG A 418 7.78 -9.18 6.63
N SER A 419 8.86 -8.41 6.76
CA SER A 419 10.01 -8.43 5.85
C SER A 419 11.28 -8.74 6.63
N ARG A 420 12.45 -8.84 5.97
CA ARG A 420 13.71 -9.07 6.63
C ARG A 420 14.87 -8.40 5.90
N GLY A 421 15.68 -7.66 6.66
CA GLY A 421 16.88 -7.04 6.11
C GLY A 421 16.56 -5.96 5.07
N THR A 422 17.49 -5.77 4.12
CA THR A 422 17.43 -4.69 3.13
C THR A 422 17.20 -5.18 1.69
N LYS A 423 17.04 -6.48 1.48
CA LYS A 423 16.75 -7.04 0.16
C LYS A 423 15.33 -6.68 -0.25
N ASP A 424 15.16 -6.25 -1.49
CA ASP A 424 13.86 -5.89 -2.03
C ASP A 424 12.91 -7.08 -2.12
N GLU A 425 13.43 -8.25 -2.48
CA GLU A 425 12.68 -9.50 -2.54
C GLU A 425 12.01 -9.84 -1.21
N ASN A 426 12.67 -9.53 -0.08
CA ASN A 426 12.12 -9.76 1.25
C ASN A 426 10.96 -8.83 1.62
N LYS A 427 10.76 -7.74 0.90
CA LYS A 427 9.66 -6.80 1.08
C LYS A 427 8.40 -7.23 0.32
N ARG A 428 8.55 -8.08 -0.72
CA ARG A 428 7.56 -8.44 -1.73
C ARG A 428 7.18 -9.93 -1.67
N LEU A 429 7.19 -10.53 -0.46
CA LEU A 429 6.89 -11.94 -0.24
C LEU A 429 5.46 -12.31 -0.62
N SER A 430 5.26 -13.59 -0.92
CA SER A 430 3.95 -14.18 -1.22
C SER A 430 2.92 -13.84 -0.14
N MET A 431 1.71 -13.43 -0.56
CA MET A 431 0.61 -13.16 0.35
C MET A 431 0.21 -14.42 1.11
N TYR A 432 0.08 -14.29 2.43
CA TYR A 432 -0.16 -15.42 3.32
C TYR A 432 -1.66 -15.68 3.51
N TRP A 433 -2.26 -16.35 2.53
CA TRP A 433 -3.71 -16.59 2.49
C TRP A 433 -4.16 -17.65 3.49
N SER A 434 -3.47 -18.80 3.58
CA SER A 434 -3.84 -19.95 4.40
C SER A 434 -2.62 -20.78 4.77
N ASP A 435 -2.68 -21.43 5.93
CA ASP A 435 -1.69 -22.44 6.37
C ASP A 435 -1.92 -23.81 5.73
N THR A 436 -3.14 -24.11 5.34
CA THR A 436 -3.59 -25.46 4.99
C THR A 436 -4.02 -25.59 3.54
N ASP A 437 -4.47 -24.50 2.91
CA ASP A 437 -4.89 -24.46 1.51
C ASP A 437 -3.78 -23.82 0.65
N GLU A 438 -3.23 -24.64 -0.25
CA GLU A 438 -2.20 -24.20 -1.22
C GLU A 438 -2.81 -23.58 -2.49
N THR A 439 -4.15 -23.47 -2.57
CA THR A 439 -4.84 -22.89 -3.73
C THR A 439 -4.49 -21.41 -3.86
N GLY A 440 -4.00 -21.01 -5.03
CA GLY A 440 -3.60 -19.64 -5.35
C GLY A 440 -2.34 -19.15 -4.64
N ARG A 441 -1.61 -20.05 -3.96
CA ARG A 441 -0.36 -19.70 -3.31
C ARG A 441 0.74 -19.49 -4.34
N THR A 442 1.34 -18.32 -4.31
CA THR A 442 2.51 -17.96 -5.12
C THR A 442 3.82 -18.41 -4.48
N LEU A 443 4.94 -18.29 -5.20
CA LEU A 443 6.27 -18.38 -4.62
C LEU A 443 6.76 -16.99 -4.18
N ASP A 444 7.63 -16.98 -3.17
CA ASP A 444 8.39 -15.78 -2.84
C ASP A 444 9.31 -15.40 -4.02
N PRO A 445 9.60 -14.11 -4.25
CA PRO A 445 10.52 -13.67 -5.29
C PRO A 445 11.86 -14.39 -5.21
N THR A 446 12.41 -14.75 -6.38
CA THR A 446 13.73 -15.39 -6.47
C THR A 446 14.80 -14.54 -5.81
N GLY A 447 15.45 -15.04 -4.78
CA GLY A 447 16.46 -14.30 -4.00
C GLY A 447 15.97 -13.88 -2.61
N ALA A 448 14.69 -14.03 -2.32
CA ALA A 448 14.16 -13.81 -0.97
C ALA A 448 14.80 -14.77 0.04
N ASP A 449 14.90 -14.33 1.30
CA ASP A 449 15.44 -15.14 2.39
C ASP A 449 14.36 -16.10 2.90
N GLU A 450 14.74 -17.38 3.12
CA GLU A 450 13.81 -18.38 3.64
C GLU A 450 13.37 -18.07 5.11
N GLY A 451 12.14 -18.46 5.45
CA GLY A 451 11.66 -18.52 6.83
C GLY A 451 11.37 -17.16 7.47
N ILE A 452 10.97 -16.17 6.68
CA ILE A 452 10.54 -14.87 7.23
C ILE A 452 9.19 -15.01 7.94
N GLY A 453 8.22 -15.69 7.34
CA GLY A 453 6.92 -16.03 7.91
C GLY A 453 6.08 -14.84 8.39
N SER A 454 4.78 -15.06 8.62
CA SER A 454 3.88 -14.10 9.29
C SER A 454 4.06 -14.20 10.81
N ALA A 455 3.98 -13.07 11.52
CA ALA A 455 4.01 -13.06 12.98
C ALA A 455 2.65 -13.39 13.60
N PHE A 456 1.54 -13.18 12.85
CA PHE A 456 0.19 -13.12 13.41
C PHE A 456 -0.80 -14.09 12.72
N GLY A 457 -0.31 -15.00 11.87
CA GLY A 457 -1.13 -15.97 11.16
C GLY A 457 -1.57 -15.51 9.77
N SER A 458 -2.29 -16.39 9.09
CA SER A 458 -2.80 -16.21 7.73
C SER A 458 -4.07 -15.37 7.68
N VAL A 459 -4.50 -14.98 6.46
CA VAL A 459 -5.81 -14.35 6.23
C VAL A 459 -6.94 -15.23 6.79
N GLU A 460 -6.92 -16.54 6.50
CA GLU A 460 -7.96 -17.49 6.93
C GLU A 460 -8.07 -17.55 8.46
N GLU A 461 -6.95 -17.64 9.16
CA GLU A 461 -6.94 -17.64 10.62
C GLU A 461 -7.45 -16.33 11.19
N GLN A 462 -6.97 -15.19 10.67
CA GLN A 462 -7.32 -13.88 11.17
C GLN A 462 -8.78 -13.48 10.87
N LEU A 463 -9.38 -13.96 9.77
CA LEU A 463 -10.81 -13.77 9.51
C LEU A 463 -11.69 -14.41 10.59
N SER A 464 -11.24 -15.52 11.18
CA SER A 464 -11.96 -16.24 12.24
C SER A 464 -11.80 -15.62 13.64
N ASP A 465 -10.82 -14.75 13.85
CA ASP A 465 -10.54 -14.06 15.11
C ASP A 465 -11.02 -12.61 15.08
N GLY A 466 -12.15 -12.32 15.72
CA GLY A 466 -12.73 -10.96 15.77
C GLY A 466 -11.80 -9.88 16.35
N THR A 467 -10.73 -10.27 17.05
CA THR A 467 -9.73 -9.35 17.63
C THR A 467 -8.46 -9.21 16.82
N SER A 468 -8.31 -9.97 15.73
CA SER A 468 -7.11 -9.96 14.86
C SER A 468 -6.81 -8.58 14.25
N ILE A 469 -5.60 -8.41 13.72
CA ILE A 469 -5.18 -7.22 12.96
C ILE A 469 -6.11 -7.04 11.76
N LEU A 470 -6.38 -8.11 10.99
CA LEU A 470 -7.26 -8.06 9.82
C LEU A 470 -8.64 -7.51 10.16
N ASN A 471 -9.29 -8.03 11.20
CA ASN A 471 -10.60 -7.57 11.60
C ASN A 471 -10.56 -6.15 12.22
N TYR A 472 -9.43 -5.71 12.76
CA TYR A 472 -9.23 -4.32 13.17
C TYR A 472 -9.18 -3.39 11.94
N TYR A 473 -8.37 -3.71 10.90
CA TYR A 473 -8.33 -2.97 9.64
C TYR A 473 -9.69 -2.92 8.96
N ARG A 474 -10.43 -4.04 8.95
CA ARG A 474 -11.79 -4.13 8.40
C ARG A 474 -12.75 -3.18 9.12
N ARG A 475 -12.69 -3.12 10.45
CA ARG A 475 -13.48 -2.14 11.24
C ARG A 475 -13.08 -0.70 10.93
N ALA A 476 -11.79 -0.43 10.80
CA ALA A 476 -11.28 0.91 10.51
C ALA A 476 -11.70 1.40 9.12
N LEU A 477 -11.59 0.55 8.10
CA LEU A 477 -12.05 0.83 6.73
C LEU A 477 -13.57 1.05 6.69
N ARG A 478 -14.34 0.20 7.37
CA ARG A 478 -15.79 0.38 7.49
C ARG A 478 -16.14 1.72 8.13
N LEU A 479 -15.51 2.04 9.26
CA LEU A 479 -15.74 3.29 9.98
C LEU A 479 -15.41 4.51 9.11
N ARG A 480 -14.33 4.44 8.33
CA ARG A 480 -13.97 5.47 7.36
C ARG A 480 -15.00 5.60 6.25
N ASN A 481 -15.47 4.50 5.69
CA ASN A 481 -16.47 4.50 4.61
C ASN A 481 -17.84 5.00 5.08
N GLU A 482 -18.22 4.73 6.34
CA GLU A 482 -19.46 5.24 6.95
C GLU A 482 -19.40 6.74 7.28
N ASN A 483 -18.20 7.33 7.37
CA ASN A 483 -18.00 8.72 7.76
C ASN A 483 -17.10 9.45 6.74
N PRO A 484 -17.65 9.88 5.60
CA PRO A 484 -16.88 10.50 4.50
C PRO A 484 -16.12 11.77 4.91
N GLU A 485 -16.50 12.39 6.01
CA GLU A 485 -15.79 13.55 6.60
C GLU A 485 -14.36 13.19 7.02
N ILE A 486 -14.07 11.93 7.32
CA ILE A 486 -12.70 11.47 7.64
C ILE A 486 -11.76 11.79 6.47
N ALA A 487 -12.19 11.44 5.28
CA ALA A 487 -11.38 11.61 4.07
C ALA A 487 -11.36 13.05 3.56
N ARG A 488 -12.53 13.73 3.54
CA ARG A 488 -12.80 14.97 2.78
C ARG A 488 -12.88 16.21 3.65
N GLY A 489 -13.04 16.03 4.97
CA GLY A 489 -13.30 17.12 5.89
C GLY A 489 -12.07 18.02 6.09
N THR A 490 -12.30 19.33 6.03
CA THR A 490 -11.31 20.31 6.49
C THR A 490 -11.05 20.12 7.97
N ALA A 491 -9.80 19.92 8.34
CA ALA A 491 -9.38 19.63 9.70
C ALA A 491 -9.17 20.91 10.52
N ARG A 492 -9.56 20.86 11.79
CA ARG A 492 -9.30 21.92 12.78
C ARG A 492 -8.95 21.27 14.12
N LYS A 493 -7.83 21.66 14.70
CA LYS A 493 -7.40 21.24 16.04
C LYS A 493 -8.43 21.66 17.10
N VAL A 494 -8.76 20.76 18.04
CA VAL A 494 -9.55 21.06 19.23
C VAL A 494 -8.59 21.31 20.39
N GLU A 495 -8.08 22.54 20.50
CA GLU A 495 -6.95 22.92 21.36
C GLU A 495 -7.06 22.42 22.81
N ALA A 496 -8.25 22.53 23.43
CA ALA A 496 -8.46 22.13 24.83
C ALA A 496 -8.30 20.61 25.02
N LEU A 497 -8.55 19.82 23.97
CA LEU A 497 -8.49 18.35 23.99
C LEU A 497 -7.21 17.81 23.31
N CYS A 498 -6.16 18.62 23.19
CA CYS A 498 -4.86 18.18 22.66
C CYS A 498 -3.80 18.16 23.76
N LYS A 499 -3.28 16.97 24.04
CA LYS A 499 -2.28 16.65 25.06
C LYS A 499 -1.23 15.71 24.47
N GLU A 500 -0.23 15.36 25.26
CA GLU A 500 0.79 14.38 24.88
C GLU A 500 0.18 13.00 24.55
N GLN A 501 -0.75 12.54 25.38
CA GLN A 501 -1.34 11.20 25.33
C GLN A 501 -2.54 11.09 24.39
N TYR A 502 -3.36 12.14 24.33
CA TYR A 502 -4.56 12.16 23.50
C TYR A 502 -4.74 13.50 22.80
N ALA A 503 -5.42 13.47 21.67
CA ALA A 503 -5.76 14.68 20.93
C ALA A 503 -7.07 14.53 20.15
N ALA A 504 -7.73 15.67 19.88
CA ALA A 504 -8.95 15.72 19.09
C ALA A 504 -8.80 16.65 17.89
N VAL A 505 -9.30 16.19 16.74
CA VAL A 505 -9.43 16.97 15.51
C VAL A 505 -10.89 16.99 15.06
N LEU A 506 -11.40 18.18 14.76
CA LEU A 506 -12.73 18.36 14.14
C LEU A 506 -12.54 18.39 12.63
N LYS A 507 -13.32 17.58 11.90
CA LYS A 507 -13.35 17.56 10.43
C LYS A 507 -14.72 17.96 9.93
N THR A 508 -14.79 18.92 9.01
CA THR A 508 -16.04 19.45 8.44
C THR A 508 -16.06 19.27 6.93
N TRP A 509 -17.10 18.62 6.42
CA TRP A 509 -17.37 18.43 4.99
C TRP A 509 -18.81 18.80 4.67
N GLY A 510 -19.01 19.83 3.86
CA GLY A 510 -20.32 20.43 3.64
C GLY A 510 -20.94 20.92 4.95
N ASP A 511 -22.15 20.48 5.24
CA ASP A 511 -22.89 20.82 6.48
C ASP A 511 -22.65 19.81 7.61
N SER A 512 -21.81 18.81 7.42
CA SER A 512 -21.54 17.75 8.38
C SER A 512 -20.18 17.89 9.04
N SER A 513 -20.11 17.64 10.34
CA SER A 513 -18.87 17.65 11.10
C SER A 513 -18.75 16.41 11.97
N ILE A 514 -17.54 15.89 12.08
CA ILE A 514 -17.18 14.83 13.03
C ILE A 514 -15.98 15.30 13.85
N ALA A 515 -15.88 14.80 15.08
CA ALA A 515 -14.64 14.89 15.84
C ALA A 515 -13.99 13.51 15.94
N ILE A 516 -12.70 13.44 15.66
CA ILE A 516 -11.89 12.24 15.85
C ILE A 516 -11.00 12.47 17.06
N VAL A 517 -11.13 11.60 18.05
CA VAL A 517 -10.35 11.64 19.28
C VAL A 517 -9.42 10.45 19.30
N TYR A 518 -8.13 10.69 19.46
CA TYR A 518 -7.07 9.69 19.52
C TYR A 518 -6.57 9.56 20.95
N ASN A 519 -6.50 8.36 21.51
CA ASN A 519 -5.67 8.04 22.66
C ASN A 519 -4.53 7.13 22.17
N ILE A 520 -3.33 7.67 22.06
CA ILE A 520 -2.15 6.94 21.56
C ILE A 520 -1.30 6.34 22.69
N SER A 521 -1.67 6.58 23.95
CA SER A 521 -0.97 6.00 25.08
C SER A 521 -1.46 4.58 25.38
N ASP A 522 -0.68 3.81 26.12
CA ASP A 522 -1.07 2.48 26.61
C ASP A 522 -2.07 2.55 27.77
N GLU A 523 -2.33 3.73 28.31
CA GLU A 523 -3.17 3.93 29.49
C GLU A 523 -4.55 4.47 29.08
N GLU A 524 -5.58 4.14 29.89
CA GLU A 524 -6.92 4.71 29.76
C GLU A 524 -6.90 6.22 30.00
N ALA A 525 -7.69 6.97 29.23
CA ALA A 525 -7.86 8.41 29.35
C ALA A 525 -9.34 8.79 29.53
N GLU A 526 -9.63 9.56 30.57
CA GLU A 526 -10.91 10.23 30.75
C GLU A 526 -10.85 11.62 30.07
N ILE A 527 -11.75 11.86 29.11
CA ILE A 527 -11.76 13.06 28.29
C ILE A 527 -13.10 13.77 28.44
N ASP A 528 -13.08 14.97 29.03
CA ASP A 528 -14.25 15.84 29.17
C ASP A 528 -14.50 16.58 27.84
N LEU A 529 -15.51 16.13 27.11
CA LEU A 529 -15.90 16.69 25.81
C LEU A 529 -16.33 18.16 25.87
N LYS A 530 -16.81 18.61 27.03
CA LYS A 530 -17.24 19.97 27.24
C LYS A 530 -16.08 20.99 27.17
N GLU A 531 -14.86 20.56 27.56
CA GLU A 531 -13.68 21.42 27.41
C GLU A 531 -13.41 21.77 25.93
N GLY A 532 -13.76 20.85 25.02
CA GLY A 532 -13.62 21.03 23.58
C GLY A 532 -14.85 21.54 22.85
N GLY A 533 -15.99 21.73 23.56
CA GLY A 533 -17.28 22.09 22.96
C GLY A 533 -17.87 20.97 22.11
N LEU A 534 -17.61 19.70 22.49
CA LEU A 534 -18.06 18.49 21.79
C LEU A 534 -19.15 17.71 22.57
N GLU A 535 -19.71 18.28 23.65
CA GLU A 535 -20.66 17.63 24.55
C GLU A 535 -21.96 17.21 23.88
N GLU A 536 -22.37 17.88 22.80
CA GLU A 536 -23.58 17.57 22.04
C GLU A 536 -23.35 16.47 20.96
N MET A 537 -22.09 16.07 20.70
CA MET A 537 -21.77 15.03 19.74
C MET A 537 -21.90 13.66 20.38
N GLU A 538 -22.43 12.69 19.62
CA GLU A 538 -22.59 11.30 20.05
C GLU A 538 -21.50 10.40 19.46
N ILE A 539 -21.16 9.30 20.15
CA ILE A 539 -20.22 8.31 19.63
C ILE A 539 -20.86 7.61 18.41
N ARG A 540 -20.19 7.70 17.27
CA ARG A 540 -20.59 7.03 16.02
C ARG A 540 -19.87 5.71 15.82
N GLY A 541 -18.67 5.60 16.34
CA GLY A 541 -17.89 4.38 16.28
C GLY A 541 -16.55 4.55 16.96
N SER A 542 -15.88 3.44 17.16
CA SER A 542 -14.58 3.42 17.81
C SER A 542 -13.70 2.29 17.28
N LEU A 543 -12.41 2.50 17.39
CA LEU A 543 -11.38 1.49 17.19
C LEU A 543 -10.70 1.25 18.53
N THR A 544 -10.85 0.08 19.08
CA THR A 544 -10.17 -0.40 20.28
C THR A 544 -9.47 -1.71 19.97
N LEU A 545 -8.41 -2.03 20.68
CA LEU A 545 -7.58 -3.21 20.40
C LEU A 545 -8.38 -4.52 20.43
N ASN A 546 -9.38 -4.60 21.33
CA ASN A 546 -10.19 -5.80 21.55
C ASN A 546 -11.60 -5.70 20.95
N GLY A 547 -11.91 -4.62 20.24
CA GLY A 547 -13.27 -4.38 19.71
C GLY A 547 -14.29 -3.95 20.75
N GLU A 548 -13.87 -3.58 21.96
CA GLU A 548 -14.75 -3.07 23.02
C GLU A 548 -15.28 -1.68 22.68
N GLU A 549 -16.51 -1.39 23.11
CA GLU A 549 -17.10 -0.07 22.92
C GLU A 549 -16.52 0.94 23.91
N ILE A 550 -16.33 2.19 23.47
CA ILE A 550 -15.91 3.30 24.33
C ILE A 550 -17.09 3.76 25.17
N GLY A 551 -16.91 3.75 26.48
CA GLY A 551 -17.92 4.19 27.42
C GLY A 551 -18.07 5.72 27.47
N ARG A 552 -19.32 6.23 27.63
CA ARG A 552 -19.59 7.64 27.89
C ARG A 552 -20.45 7.81 29.15
N THR A 553 -20.05 8.70 30.02
CA THR A 553 -20.82 9.11 31.21
C THR A 553 -20.96 10.62 31.20
N GLN A 554 -22.17 11.12 30.93
CA GLN A 554 -22.46 12.54 30.71
C GLN A 554 -21.58 13.12 29.60
N ASP A 555 -20.72 14.08 29.92
CA ASP A 555 -19.84 14.77 28.99
C ASP A 555 -18.44 14.14 28.91
N VAL A 556 -18.19 13.04 29.65
CA VAL A 556 -16.89 12.36 29.72
C VAL A 556 -16.91 11.06 28.94
N ILE A 557 -15.95 10.83 28.05
CA ILE A 557 -15.65 9.54 27.43
C ILE A 557 -14.44 8.89 28.10
N CYS A 558 -14.55 7.57 28.36
CA CYS A 558 -13.45 6.74 28.84
C CYS A 558 -12.84 6.01 27.66
N MET A 559 -11.66 6.45 27.22
CA MET A 559 -10.95 5.87 26.09
C MET A 559 -9.89 4.88 26.58
N PRO A 560 -10.00 3.59 26.25
CA PRO A 560 -8.91 2.64 26.49
C PRO A 560 -7.60 3.10 25.87
N GLY A 561 -6.48 2.55 26.34
CA GLY A 561 -5.18 2.77 25.70
C GLY A 561 -5.21 2.35 24.23
N GLN A 562 -4.47 3.05 23.38
CA GLN A 562 -4.38 2.82 21.93
C GLN A 562 -5.75 2.67 21.26
N SER A 563 -6.54 3.73 21.31
CA SER A 563 -7.89 3.74 20.75
C SER A 563 -8.22 5.01 19.98
N VAL A 564 -9.21 4.92 19.09
CA VAL A 564 -9.75 6.05 18.32
C VAL A 564 -11.26 6.10 18.52
N CYS A 565 -11.81 7.28 18.77
CA CYS A 565 -13.24 7.52 18.89
C CYS A 565 -13.71 8.54 17.86
N ILE A 566 -14.80 8.23 17.17
CA ILE A 566 -15.46 9.17 16.25
C ILE A 566 -16.75 9.65 16.87
N LEU A 567 -16.90 10.94 16.98
CA LEU A 567 -18.07 11.66 17.47
C LEU A 567 -18.74 12.40 16.31
N LYS A 568 -20.08 12.43 16.30
CA LYS A 568 -20.87 13.17 15.31
C LYS A 568 -22.15 13.74 15.92
#